data_1a1209375994844e621c65dd9ab59e81
#
_entry.id   1a1209375994844e621c65dd9ab59e81
#
_cell.length_a   1.000
_cell.length_b   1.000
_cell.length_c   1.000
_cell.angle_alpha   90.00
_cell.angle_beta   90.00
_cell.angle_gamma   90.00
#
_symmetry.space_group_name_H-M   'P 1'
#
loop_
_entity.id
_entity.type
_entity.pdbx_description
1 polymer ?
#
loop_
_entity_poly.entity_id
_entity_poly.type
_entity_poly.pdbx_seq_one_letter_code
_entity_poly.pdbx_strand_id
1 'polypeptide(L)'
;VEVQCNRGVNGIEGSVSAAVGYAAVSDRLNFLLVGDLSFFYDMNALWNGHVRSNLRIVVLNNGGGAIFHALPGLDMAGDTRRFVTASHGASAAGWAESQGFTYLRVTDTVSLLAALDDLLDEAATAPVLLEVFTDAETDAEEQRNYYHAIKEEWKNFLR
;
A
#
# COMPACT_ATOMS: atom_id res chain seq x y z
N VAL A 1 4.93 -16.02 10.65
CA VAL A 1 4.59 -15.13 9.53
C VAL A 1 5.57 -15.39 8.41
N GLU A 2 5.04 -15.64 7.21
CA GLU A 2 5.83 -15.73 5.98
C GLU A 2 5.69 -14.40 5.24
N VAL A 3 6.82 -13.84 4.80
CA VAL A 3 6.85 -12.55 4.08
C VAL A 3 7.40 -12.78 2.70
N GLN A 4 6.66 -12.34 1.69
CA GLN A 4 7.07 -12.38 0.30
C GLN A 4 7.12 -10.97 -0.27
N CYS A 5 8.04 -10.72 -1.19
CA CYS A 5 8.22 -9.42 -1.81
C CYS A 5 8.29 -9.60 -3.33
N ASN A 6 7.45 -8.86 -4.04
CA ASN A 6 7.45 -8.87 -5.50
C ASN A 6 8.65 -8.05 -6.01
N ARG A 7 9.84 -8.69 -6.08
CA ARG A 7 11.11 -8.07 -6.45
C ARG A 7 11.77 -8.84 -7.59
N GLY A 8 12.30 -8.13 -8.54
CA GLY A 8 13.03 -8.69 -9.68
C GLY A 8 13.41 -7.58 -10.65
N VAL A 9 12.44 -6.73 -10.97
CA VAL A 9 12.60 -5.48 -11.71
C VAL A 9 11.95 -4.36 -10.90
N ASN A 10 12.26 -3.12 -11.25
CA ASN A 10 11.67 -1.96 -10.57
C ASN A 10 10.26 -1.60 -11.12
N GLY A 11 9.44 -2.62 -11.42
CA GLY A 11 8.03 -2.44 -11.77
C GLY A 11 7.17 -2.31 -10.51
N ILE A 12 6.05 -1.65 -10.64
CA ILE A 12 5.04 -1.47 -9.57
C ILE A 12 3.77 -2.27 -9.82
N GLU A 13 3.63 -2.86 -11.00
CA GLU A 13 2.55 -3.74 -11.41
C GLU A 13 2.72 -5.17 -10.88
N GLY A 14 1.64 -5.97 -10.89
CA GLY A 14 1.65 -7.40 -10.60
C GLY A 14 1.56 -7.76 -9.11
N SER A 15 1.58 -6.78 -8.20
CA SER A 15 1.53 -7.06 -6.75
C SER A 15 0.16 -7.55 -6.31
N VAL A 16 -0.92 -6.97 -6.83
CA VAL A 16 -2.30 -7.39 -6.51
C VAL A 16 -2.58 -8.76 -7.13
N SER A 17 -2.19 -8.97 -8.39
CA SER A 17 -2.32 -10.25 -9.10
C SER A 17 -1.60 -11.39 -8.37
N ALA A 18 -0.38 -11.14 -7.90
CA ALA A 18 0.39 -12.14 -7.14
C ALA A 18 -0.30 -12.48 -5.81
N ALA A 19 -0.80 -11.46 -5.08
CA ALA A 19 -1.51 -11.68 -3.82
C ALA A 19 -2.83 -12.45 -4.01
N VAL A 20 -3.60 -12.13 -5.05
CA VAL A 20 -4.83 -12.87 -5.41
C VAL A 20 -4.50 -14.33 -5.70
N GLY A 21 -3.48 -14.59 -6.53
CA GLY A 21 -3.04 -15.95 -6.86
C GLY A 21 -2.58 -16.73 -5.64
N TYR A 22 -1.84 -16.11 -4.74
CA TYR A 22 -1.40 -16.74 -3.49
C TYR A 22 -2.57 -17.03 -2.55
N ALA A 23 -3.47 -16.06 -2.36
CA ALA A 23 -4.66 -16.22 -1.51
C ALA A 23 -5.61 -17.32 -2.04
N ALA A 24 -5.68 -17.51 -3.35
CA ALA A 24 -6.53 -18.54 -3.97
C ALA A 24 -6.13 -19.97 -3.57
N VAL A 25 -4.85 -20.22 -3.28
CA VAL A 25 -4.31 -21.54 -2.93
C VAL A 25 -3.92 -21.66 -1.45
N SER A 26 -4.08 -20.61 -0.66
CA SER A 26 -3.77 -20.58 0.76
C SER A 26 -5.04 -20.67 1.61
N ASP A 27 -4.98 -21.40 2.73
CA ASP A 27 -6.06 -21.45 3.71
C ASP A 27 -5.85 -20.49 4.90
N ARG A 28 -4.79 -19.67 4.84
CA ARG A 28 -4.48 -18.66 5.85
C ARG A 28 -5.00 -17.29 5.43
N LEU A 29 -5.07 -16.35 6.37
CA LEU A 29 -5.19 -14.93 6.02
C LEU A 29 -3.94 -14.48 5.25
N ASN A 30 -4.18 -13.77 4.15
CA ASN A 30 -3.14 -13.26 3.28
C ASN A 30 -3.23 -11.74 3.24
N PHE A 31 -2.17 -11.07 3.65
CA PHE A 31 -2.08 -9.62 3.69
C PHE A 31 -1.22 -9.11 2.54
N LEU A 32 -1.77 -8.19 1.75
CA LEU A 32 -1.04 -7.41 0.77
C LEU A 32 -0.89 -5.99 1.31
N LEU A 33 0.35 -5.51 1.48
CA LEU A 33 0.65 -4.10 1.72
C LEU A 33 1.16 -3.51 0.41
N VAL A 34 0.49 -2.49 -0.09
CA VAL A 34 0.76 -1.95 -1.42
C VAL A 34 0.53 -0.43 -1.45
N GLY A 35 1.35 0.29 -2.22
CA GLY A 35 1.11 1.71 -2.49
C GLY A 35 -0.03 1.91 -3.48
N ASP A 36 -0.60 3.11 -3.49
CA ASP A 36 -1.73 3.50 -4.35
C ASP A 36 -1.47 3.28 -5.84
N LEU A 37 -0.37 3.79 -6.38
CA LEU A 37 -0.03 3.60 -7.79
C LEU A 37 0.11 2.11 -8.13
N SER A 38 0.79 1.33 -7.30
CA SER A 38 0.95 -0.11 -7.51
C SER A 38 -0.39 -0.84 -7.48
N PHE A 39 -1.30 -0.43 -6.58
CA PHE A 39 -2.66 -0.94 -6.54
C PHE A 39 -3.43 -0.60 -7.83
N PHE A 40 -3.45 0.68 -8.24
CA PHE A 40 -4.21 1.12 -9.41
C PHE A 40 -3.68 0.54 -10.72
N TYR A 41 -2.37 0.29 -10.83
CA TYR A 41 -1.79 -0.37 -12.01
C TYR A 41 -2.18 -1.86 -12.15
N ASP A 42 -2.64 -2.50 -11.07
CA ASP A 42 -2.94 -3.94 -11.05
C ASP A 42 -4.33 -4.26 -10.43
N MET A 43 -5.16 -3.25 -10.18
CA MET A 43 -6.49 -3.42 -9.56
C MET A 43 -7.44 -4.30 -10.39
N ASN A 44 -7.19 -4.45 -11.68
CA ASN A 44 -7.93 -5.34 -12.56
C ASN A 44 -7.81 -6.82 -12.15
N ALA A 45 -6.82 -7.19 -11.35
CA ALA A 45 -6.72 -8.53 -10.78
C ALA A 45 -7.92 -8.90 -9.87
N LEU A 46 -8.69 -7.92 -9.41
CA LEU A 46 -9.78 -8.15 -8.46
C LEU A 46 -11.13 -8.52 -9.11
N TRP A 47 -11.29 -8.33 -10.42
CA TRP A 47 -12.58 -8.62 -11.10
C TRP A 47 -12.82 -10.09 -11.39
N ASN A 48 -11.85 -10.94 -11.16
CA ASN A 48 -11.98 -12.38 -11.43
C ASN A 48 -12.68 -13.12 -10.27
N GLY A 49 -13.29 -14.27 -10.56
CA GLY A 49 -14.02 -15.08 -9.57
C GLY A 49 -13.15 -15.86 -8.59
N HIS A 50 -11.85 -15.62 -8.51
CA HIS A 50 -10.91 -16.35 -7.66
C HIS A 50 -10.51 -15.59 -6.39
N VAL A 51 -10.98 -14.35 -6.24
CA VAL A 51 -10.74 -13.57 -5.02
C VAL A 51 -11.51 -14.20 -3.86
N ARG A 52 -10.78 -14.58 -2.81
CA ARG A 52 -11.34 -15.28 -1.63
C ARG A 52 -11.43 -14.34 -0.43
N SER A 53 -12.31 -14.67 0.50
CA SER A 53 -12.52 -13.92 1.73
C SER A 53 -11.29 -13.88 2.66
N ASN A 54 -10.28 -14.71 2.44
CA ASN A 54 -9.02 -14.70 3.18
C ASN A 54 -8.02 -13.64 2.70
N LEU A 55 -8.35 -12.82 1.69
CA LEU A 55 -7.49 -11.74 1.20
C LEU A 55 -7.75 -10.45 1.97
N ARG A 56 -6.68 -9.81 2.42
CA ARG A 56 -6.64 -8.52 3.11
C ARG A 56 -5.70 -7.60 2.34
N ILE A 57 -6.21 -6.50 1.81
CA ILE A 57 -5.42 -5.53 1.08
C ILE A 57 -5.32 -4.25 1.91
N VAL A 58 -4.11 -3.79 2.19
CA VAL A 58 -3.83 -2.49 2.80
C VAL A 58 -3.20 -1.61 1.72
N VAL A 59 -3.95 -0.61 1.27
CA VAL A 59 -3.47 0.38 0.31
C VAL A 59 -2.98 1.61 1.06
N LEU A 60 -1.71 1.95 0.90
CA LEU A 60 -1.15 3.21 1.39
C LEU A 60 -1.33 4.26 0.29
N ASN A 61 -2.36 5.10 0.45
CA ASN A 61 -2.73 6.11 -0.54
C ASN A 61 -2.23 7.49 -0.09
N ASN A 62 -1.07 7.89 -0.61
CA ASN A 62 -0.51 9.22 -0.41
C ASN A 62 -0.66 10.13 -1.64
N GLY A 63 -1.47 9.73 -2.62
CA GLY A 63 -1.79 10.51 -3.80
C GLY A 63 -0.72 10.49 -4.87
N GLY A 64 0.17 9.46 -4.90
CA GLY A 64 1.16 9.32 -5.97
C GLY A 64 2.47 8.65 -5.56
N GLY A 65 3.50 8.87 -6.34
CA GLY A 65 4.84 8.31 -6.12
C GLY A 65 5.64 9.09 -5.08
N ALA A 66 5.33 8.94 -3.79
CA ALA A 66 6.02 9.64 -2.70
C ALA A 66 7.54 9.40 -2.67
N ILE A 67 8.01 8.25 -3.14
CA ILE A 67 9.43 7.94 -3.23
C ILE A 67 10.23 9.02 -3.99
N PHE A 68 9.63 9.66 -4.98
CA PHE A 68 10.30 10.69 -5.78
C PHE A 68 10.57 11.97 -4.99
N HIS A 69 9.83 12.24 -3.91
CA HIS A 69 10.11 13.35 -2.99
C HIS A 69 11.36 13.13 -2.13
N ALA A 70 11.77 11.87 -1.95
CA ALA A 70 12.93 11.50 -1.14
C ALA A 70 14.21 11.29 -1.97
N LEU A 71 14.10 11.18 -3.31
CA LEU A 71 15.26 10.92 -4.18
C LEU A 71 16.10 12.19 -4.36
N PRO A 72 17.43 12.11 -4.10
CA PRO A 72 18.31 13.26 -4.31
C PRO A 72 18.49 13.56 -5.80
N GLY A 73 18.58 14.85 -6.13
CA GLY A 73 18.88 15.32 -7.49
C GLY A 73 17.69 15.41 -8.44
N LEU A 74 16.48 15.08 -8.00
CA LEU A 74 15.27 15.37 -8.76
C LEU A 74 14.81 16.81 -8.51
N ASP A 75 14.72 17.59 -9.60
CA ASP A 75 14.02 18.88 -9.54
C ASP A 75 12.51 18.62 -9.53
N MET A 76 11.92 18.83 -8.38
CA MET A 76 10.48 18.63 -8.15
C MET A 76 9.66 19.91 -8.38
N ALA A 77 10.20 20.90 -9.11
CA ALA A 77 9.49 22.13 -9.41
C ALA A 77 8.51 21.97 -10.59
N GLY A 78 7.40 22.68 -10.50
CA GLY A 78 6.44 22.81 -11.61
C GLY A 78 5.85 21.48 -12.11
N ASP A 79 5.76 21.35 -13.43
CA ASP A 79 5.15 20.20 -14.10
C ASP A 79 5.95 18.89 -13.91
N THR A 80 7.26 18.97 -13.70
CA THR A 80 8.10 17.79 -13.44
C THR A 80 7.56 17.00 -12.24
N ARG A 81 7.23 17.69 -11.15
CA ARG A 81 6.63 17.06 -9.97
C ARG A 81 5.37 16.28 -10.35
N ARG A 82 4.44 16.92 -11.03
CA ARG A 82 3.15 16.33 -11.39
C ARG A 82 3.29 15.06 -12.22
N PHE A 83 4.16 15.06 -13.23
CA PHE A 83 4.34 13.92 -14.13
C PHE A 83 5.19 12.81 -13.50
N VAL A 84 6.25 13.16 -12.78
CA VAL A 84 7.15 12.18 -12.16
C VAL A 84 6.47 11.45 -11.01
N THR A 85 5.72 12.19 -10.16
CA THR A 85 4.99 11.56 -9.03
C THR A 85 3.68 10.92 -9.45
N ALA A 86 3.21 11.17 -10.68
CA ALA A 86 1.87 10.73 -11.12
C ALA A 86 0.77 11.10 -10.10
N SER A 87 0.82 12.33 -9.58
CA SER A 87 -0.09 12.80 -8.53
C SER A 87 -1.55 12.65 -8.93
N HIS A 88 -2.38 12.15 -8.01
CA HIS A 88 -3.80 11.89 -8.25
C HIS A 88 -4.64 12.12 -6.97
N GLY A 89 -5.97 12.14 -7.16
CA GLY A 89 -6.95 12.15 -6.07
C GLY A 89 -7.87 10.92 -6.10
N ALA A 90 -7.39 9.81 -6.67
CA ALA A 90 -8.18 8.59 -6.79
C ALA A 90 -8.29 7.85 -5.44
N SER A 91 -9.40 7.11 -5.28
CA SER A 91 -9.62 6.19 -4.15
C SER A 91 -9.98 4.80 -4.68
N ALA A 92 -9.57 3.79 -3.95
CA ALA A 92 -9.91 2.39 -4.24
C ALA A 92 -11.36 2.04 -3.92
N ALA A 93 -12.11 2.89 -3.19
CA ALA A 93 -13.43 2.61 -2.63
C ALA A 93 -14.41 2.02 -3.67
N GLY A 94 -14.71 2.78 -4.72
CA GLY A 94 -15.71 2.37 -5.71
C GLY A 94 -15.36 1.06 -6.43
N TRP A 95 -14.06 0.83 -6.67
CA TRP A 95 -13.61 -0.42 -7.27
C TRP A 95 -13.73 -1.59 -6.28
N ALA A 96 -13.23 -1.42 -5.06
CA ALA A 96 -13.30 -2.44 -4.03
C ALA A 96 -14.76 -2.87 -3.75
N GLU A 97 -15.66 -1.92 -3.54
CA GLU A 97 -17.08 -2.17 -3.30
C GLU A 97 -17.73 -2.90 -4.49
N SER A 98 -17.43 -2.49 -5.72
CA SER A 98 -17.97 -3.13 -6.94
C SER A 98 -17.48 -4.57 -7.11
N GLN A 99 -16.34 -4.94 -6.53
CA GLN A 99 -15.79 -6.29 -6.54
C GLN A 99 -16.13 -7.09 -5.27
N GLY A 100 -17.03 -6.59 -4.41
CA GLY A 100 -17.54 -7.29 -3.24
C GLY A 100 -16.59 -7.28 -2.03
N PHE A 101 -15.64 -6.36 -1.98
CA PHE A 101 -14.81 -6.17 -0.79
C PHE A 101 -15.57 -5.39 0.29
N THR A 102 -15.32 -5.73 1.55
CA THR A 102 -15.56 -4.81 2.66
C THR A 102 -14.50 -3.70 2.58
N TYR A 103 -14.94 -2.47 2.33
CA TYR A 103 -14.04 -1.32 2.21
C TYR A 103 -13.96 -0.55 3.53
N LEU A 104 -12.74 -0.29 3.98
CA LEU A 104 -12.45 0.48 5.20
C LEU A 104 -11.59 1.70 4.83
N ARG A 105 -12.04 2.89 5.25
CA ARG A 105 -11.33 4.14 5.05
C ARG A 105 -10.64 4.59 6.33
N VAL A 106 -9.34 4.90 6.23
CA VAL A 106 -8.52 5.36 7.34
C VAL A 106 -7.83 6.68 6.98
N THR A 107 -7.94 7.68 7.87
CA THR A 107 -7.33 9.00 7.71
C THR A 107 -6.50 9.43 8.92
N ASP A 108 -6.56 8.66 10.01
CA ASP A 108 -5.87 8.94 11.27
C ASP A 108 -5.68 7.66 12.10
N THR A 109 -4.94 7.76 13.19
CA THR A 109 -4.65 6.63 14.07
C THR A 109 -5.90 6.05 14.74
N VAL A 110 -6.89 6.86 15.04
CA VAL A 110 -8.11 6.39 15.72
C VAL A 110 -8.92 5.51 14.77
N SER A 111 -9.12 5.99 13.53
CA SER A 111 -9.79 5.21 12.48
C SER A 111 -9.00 3.96 12.09
N LEU A 112 -7.66 4.01 12.13
CA LEU A 112 -6.83 2.82 11.91
C LEU A 112 -7.07 1.76 12.98
N LEU A 113 -7.00 2.14 14.24
CA LEU A 113 -7.21 1.20 15.35
C LEU A 113 -8.61 0.58 15.33
N ALA A 114 -9.63 1.37 14.99
CA ALA A 114 -10.99 0.87 14.85
C ALA A 114 -11.16 -0.12 13.70
N ALA A 115 -10.40 0.04 12.62
CA ALA A 115 -10.47 -0.82 11.44
C ALA A 115 -9.69 -2.15 11.59
N LEU A 116 -8.80 -2.26 12.60
CA LEU A 116 -7.98 -3.47 12.77
C LEU A 116 -8.80 -4.71 13.10
N ASP A 117 -9.86 -4.58 13.87
CA ASP A 117 -10.71 -5.72 14.23
C ASP A 117 -11.35 -6.35 12.99
N ASP A 118 -11.90 -5.51 12.09
CA ASP A 118 -12.46 -5.98 10.82
C ASP A 118 -11.38 -6.54 9.87
N LEU A 119 -10.21 -5.89 9.82
CA LEU A 119 -9.10 -6.32 8.98
C LEU A 119 -8.55 -7.70 9.41
N LEU A 120 -8.55 -7.99 10.71
CA LEU A 120 -8.01 -9.22 11.30
C LEU A 120 -9.06 -10.30 11.52
N ASP A 121 -10.35 -10.03 11.23
CA ASP A 121 -11.41 -11.00 11.42
C ASP A 121 -11.25 -12.20 10.48
N GLU A 122 -10.91 -13.36 11.04
CA GLU A 122 -10.78 -14.62 10.31
C GLU A 122 -12.15 -15.19 9.86
N ALA A 123 -13.25 -14.75 10.48
CA ALA A 123 -14.60 -15.18 10.16
C ALA A 123 -15.26 -14.34 9.07
N ALA A 124 -14.58 -13.29 8.57
CA ALA A 124 -15.11 -12.45 7.51
C ALA A 124 -15.45 -13.25 6.26
N THR A 125 -16.65 -13.04 5.74
CA THR A 125 -17.19 -13.75 4.56
C THR A 125 -16.82 -13.09 3.23
N ALA A 126 -16.29 -11.85 3.27
CA ALA A 126 -15.82 -11.09 2.13
C ALA A 126 -14.33 -10.74 2.31
N PRO A 127 -13.58 -10.52 1.21
CA PRO A 127 -12.25 -9.93 1.31
C PRO A 127 -12.34 -8.49 1.84
N VAL A 128 -11.28 -8.01 2.49
CA VAL A 128 -11.24 -6.66 3.08
C VAL A 128 -10.18 -5.82 2.40
N LEU A 129 -10.53 -4.58 2.05
CA LEU A 129 -9.62 -3.57 1.57
C LEU A 129 -9.63 -2.37 2.52
N LEU A 130 -8.50 -2.14 3.17
CA LEU A 130 -8.22 -0.99 4.01
C LEU A 130 -7.43 0.04 3.22
N GLU A 131 -7.98 1.22 3.00
CA GLU A 131 -7.29 2.32 2.33
C GLU A 131 -6.88 3.37 3.37
N VAL A 132 -5.56 3.53 3.55
CA VAL A 132 -4.94 4.47 4.49
C VAL A 132 -4.50 5.69 3.71
N PHE A 133 -5.13 6.83 3.99
CA PHE A 133 -4.76 8.10 3.36
C PHE A 133 -3.69 8.80 4.20
N THR A 134 -2.58 9.11 3.54
CA THR A 134 -1.47 9.88 4.10
C THR A 134 -1.11 11.05 3.18
N ASP A 135 -0.08 11.80 3.53
CA ASP A 135 0.44 12.92 2.74
C ASP A 135 1.85 12.62 2.25
N ALA A 136 2.08 12.72 0.94
CA ALA A 136 3.33 12.33 0.30
C ALA A 136 4.56 13.13 0.79
N GLU A 137 4.39 14.40 1.15
CA GLU A 137 5.50 15.25 1.65
C GLU A 137 5.86 14.85 3.08
N THR A 138 4.84 14.66 3.90
CA THR A 138 4.99 14.17 5.29
C THR A 138 5.61 12.78 5.31
N ASP A 139 5.14 11.84 4.49
CA ASP A 139 5.71 10.49 4.38
C ASP A 139 7.19 10.53 3.97
N ALA A 140 7.54 11.39 3.01
CA ALA A 140 8.92 11.54 2.57
C ALA A 140 9.83 12.18 3.66
N GLU A 141 9.30 13.10 4.47
CA GLU A 141 10.01 13.68 5.60
C GLU A 141 10.26 12.64 6.69
N GLU A 142 9.23 11.88 7.07
CA GLU A 142 9.34 10.81 8.05
C GLU A 142 10.33 9.72 7.61
N GLN A 143 10.32 9.37 6.33
CA GLN A 143 11.28 8.43 5.78
C GLN A 143 12.72 8.94 5.90
N ARG A 144 12.96 10.23 5.59
CA ARG A 144 14.30 10.84 5.75
C ARG A 144 14.74 10.83 7.21
N ASN A 145 13.85 11.19 8.13
CA ASN A 145 14.11 11.20 9.57
C ASN A 145 14.47 9.80 10.07
N TYR A 146 13.74 8.78 9.65
CA TYR A 146 13.99 7.39 10.00
C TYR A 146 15.39 6.93 9.55
N TYR A 147 15.75 7.16 8.29
CA TYR A 147 17.09 6.79 7.80
C TYR A 147 18.21 7.59 8.44
N HIS A 148 17.96 8.85 8.79
CA HIS A 148 18.92 9.67 9.52
C HIS A 148 19.16 9.09 10.94
N ALA A 149 18.11 8.76 11.65
CA ALA A 149 18.20 8.15 12.99
C ALA A 149 18.99 6.84 12.97
N ILE A 150 18.68 5.91 12.03
CA ILE A 150 19.42 4.65 11.87
C ILE A 150 20.91 4.93 11.62
N LYS A 151 21.23 5.90 10.77
CA LYS A 151 22.63 6.24 10.45
C LYS A 151 23.39 6.75 11.65
N GLU A 152 22.76 7.55 12.51
CA GLU A 152 23.39 8.05 13.74
C GLU A 152 23.56 6.94 14.79
N GLU A 153 22.57 6.07 14.97
CA GLU A 153 22.71 4.91 15.84
C GLU A 153 23.83 3.98 15.39
N TRP A 154 23.93 3.71 14.08
CA TRP A 154 24.99 2.88 13.52
C TRP A 154 26.39 3.45 13.76
N LYS A 155 26.56 4.77 13.62
CA LYS A 155 27.83 5.45 13.93
C LYS A 155 28.21 5.32 15.42
N ASN A 156 27.21 5.35 16.31
CA ASN A 156 27.44 5.18 17.75
C ASN A 156 27.79 3.74 18.12
N PHE A 157 27.24 2.77 17.40
CA PHE A 157 27.55 1.34 17.59
C PHE A 157 28.99 0.97 17.15
N LEU A 158 29.53 1.67 16.16
CA LEU A 158 30.89 1.44 15.63
C LEU A 158 32.00 2.17 16.41
N ARG A 159 31.67 2.99 17.42
CA ARG A 159 32.62 3.66 18.34
C ARG A 159 32.80 2.85 19.61
#